data_0fc2ae39d050e8d7cee305891752104e
#
_entry.id   0fc2ae39d050e8d7cee305891752104e
#
_cell.length_a   1.000
_cell.length_b   1.000
_cell.length_c   1.000
_cell.angle_alpha   90.00
_cell.angle_beta   90.00
_cell.angle_gamma   90.00
#
_symmetry.space_group_name_H-M   'P 1'
#
loop_
_entity.id
_entity.type
_entity.pdbx_description
1 polymer ?
#
loop_
_entity_poly.entity_id
_entity_poly.type
_entity_poly.pdbx_seq_one_letter_code
_entity_poly.pdbx_strand_id
1 'polypeptide(L)'
;MTIARLQRSVTLADVLVHEAGHAVAAWELGVRIGAIHVHMRVREGRVTFASDVGLGRFPAGSDALRLAIEREMVVLHAGLVAQKRFHYEGACGLVPRTDYEGILATALQVETDLRLIDEWSDYAEERARALIELPQTWRRVEALAVELARRPVLHGKEVDAFLAGVRVPRTANARLAYRRREAKERYCLSHNPEDREPVERAIAAARRTR
;
A
#
# COMPACT_ATOMS: atom_id res chain seq x y z
N MET A 1 8.67 -36.31 4.42
CA MET A 1 8.66 -35.50 3.18
C MET A 1 8.70 -34.04 3.58
N THR A 2 9.89 -33.44 3.52
CA THR A 2 10.12 -32.05 3.90
C THR A 2 9.66 -31.16 2.75
N ILE A 3 8.56 -30.45 2.95
CA ILE A 3 8.11 -29.43 1.99
C ILE A 3 9.06 -28.26 2.12
N ALA A 4 10.10 -28.22 1.28
CA ALA A 4 10.87 -27.03 1.04
C ALA A 4 9.93 -26.02 0.35
N ARG A 5 9.23 -25.19 1.13
CA ARG A 5 8.57 -23.98 0.62
C ARG A 5 9.66 -23.15 -0.05
N LEU A 6 9.59 -23.10 -1.37
CA LEU A 6 10.32 -22.13 -2.16
C LEU A 6 9.91 -20.74 -1.67
N GLN A 7 10.66 -20.19 -0.70
CA GLN A 7 10.61 -18.77 -0.37
C GLN A 7 11.14 -18.04 -1.60
N ARG A 8 10.25 -17.60 -2.49
CA ARG A 8 10.66 -16.66 -3.54
C ARG A 8 11.15 -15.39 -2.86
N SER A 9 12.37 -15.00 -3.20
CA SER A 9 12.93 -13.74 -2.70
C SER A 9 12.08 -12.57 -3.17
N VAL A 10 11.80 -11.62 -2.26
CA VAL A 10 11.13 -10.34 -2.58
C VAL A 10 11.88 -9.67 -3.72
N THR A 11 11.17 -9.30 -4.76
CA THR A 11 11.74 -8.57 -5.89
C THR A 11 11.77 -7.06 -5.59
N LEU A 12 12.56 -6.31 -6.34
CA LEU A 12 12.52 -4.85 -6.22
C LEU A 12 11.14 -4.30 -6.64
N ALA A 13 10.48 -4.92 -7.61
CA ALA A 13 9.14 -4.51 -8.03
C ALA A 13 8.12 -4.67 -6.89
N ASP A 14 8.22 -5.75 -6.10
CA ASP A 14 7.36 -5.95 -4.93
C ASP A 14 7.54 -4.82 -3.92
N VAL A 15 8.78 -4.41 -3.64
CA VAL A 15 9.08 -3.29 -2.74
C VAL A 15 8.53 -1.97 -3.28
N LEU A 16 8.76 -1.69 -4.55
CA LEU A 16 8.29 -0.43 -5.16
C LEU A 16 6.77 -0.32 -5.15
N VAL A 17 6.05 -1.41 -5.41
CA VAL A 17 4.59 -1.46 -5.35
C VAL A 17 4.09 -1.37 -3.91
N HIS A 18 4.77 -1.99 -2.97
CA HIS A 18 4.47 -1.92 -1.55
C HIS A 18 4.54 -0.47 -1.03
N GLU A 19 5.67 0.22 -1.25
CA GLU A 19 5.84 1.61 -0.83
C GLU A 19 4.87 2.57 -1.55
N ALA A 20 4.61 2.31 -2.84
CA ALA A 20 3.60 3.06 -3.57
C ALA A 20 2.19 2.84 -3.00
N GLY A 21 1.88 1.62 -2.52
CA GLY A 21 0.61 1.31 -1.85
C GLY A 21 0.38 2.17 -0.62
N HIS A 22 1.36 2.25 0.27
CA HIS A 22 1.31 3.12 1.45
C HIS A 22 1.10 4.58 1.06
N ALA A 23 1.92 5.09 0.14
CA ALA A 23 1.89 6.49 -0.24
C ALA A 23 0.59 6.90 -0.94
N VAL A 24 0.06 6.07 -1.83
CA VAL A 24 -1.21 6.35 -2.51
C VAL A 24 -2.38 6.29 -1.53
N ALA A 25 -2.41 5.33 -0.62
CA ALA A 25 -3.45 5.27 0.41
C ALA A 25 -3.39 6.50 1.34
N ALA A 26 -2.19 6.92 1.76
CA ALA A 26 -2.00 8.14 2.54
C ALA A 26 -2.54 9.37 1.81
N TRP A 27 -2.21 9.51 0.53
CA TRP A 27 -2.67 10.62 -0.31
C TRP A 27 -4.21 10.65 -0.45
N GLU A 28 -4.84 9.49 -0.73
CA GLU A 28 -6.30 9.37 -0.87
C GLU A 28 -7.04 9.65 0.45
N LEU A 29 -6.44 9.32 1.59
CA LEU A 29 -7.01 9.51 2.92
C LEU A 29 -6.64 10.86 3.56
N GLY A 30 -5.84 11.69 2.87
CA GLY A 30 -5.40 12.98 3.36
C GLY A 30 -4.38 12.89 4.51
N VAL A 31 -3.64 11.78 4.60
CA VAL A 31 -2.50 11.63 5.50
C VAL A 31 -1.26 12.19 4.82
N ARG A 32 -0.60 13.17 5.47
CA ARG A 32 0.55 13.85 4.87
C ARG A 32 1.79 12.96 4.85
N ILE A 33 2.38 12.84 3.67
CA ILE A 33 3.62 12.10 3.43
C ILE A 33 4.80 13.04 3.70
N GLY A 34 5.79 12.57 4.46
CA GLY A 34 7.07 13.24 4.64
C GLY A 34 8.01 12.96 3.48
N ALA A 35 8.35 11.69 3.28
CA ALA A 35 9.17 11.22 2.17
C ALA A 35 8.96 9.72 1.93
N ILE A 36 9.33 9.28 0.73
CA ILE A 36 9.48 7.88 0.36
C ILE A 36 10.96 7.65 0.08
N HIS A 37 11.53 6.61 0.66
CA HIS A 37 12.91 6.18 0.43
C HIS A 37 12.92 4.71 0.02
N VAL A 38 13.56 4.37 -1.10
CA VAL A 38 13.74 3.00 -1.55
C VAL A 38 15.22 2.70 -1.72
N HIS A 39 15.72 1.74 -0.97
CA HIS A 39 17.09 1.25 -1.06
C HIS A 39 17.20 0.15 -2.12
N MET A 40 17.56 0.54 -3.34
CA MET A 40 17.55 -0.33 -4.51
C MET A 40 18.44 -1.57 -4.39
N ARG A 41 19.54 -1.51 -3.63
CA ARG A 41 20.51 -2.63 -3.48
C ARG A 41 20.03 -3.68 -2.50
N VAL A 42 19.46 -3.25 -1.37
CA VAL A 42 18.99 -4.15 -0.32
C VAL A 42 17.52 -4.52 -0.48
N ARG A 43 16.83 -3.89 -1.44
CA ARG A 43 15.40 -4.09 -1.71
C ARG A 43 14.55 -3.82 -0.49
N GLU A 44 14.80 -2.70 0.15
CA GLU A 44 14.04 -2.19 1.28
C GLU A 44 13.46 -0.84 0.93
N GLY A 45 12.27 -0.55 1.41
CA GLY A 45 11.62 0.73 1.24
C GLY A 45 11.10 1.28 2.57
N ARG A 46 10.77 2.55 2.58
CA ARG A 46 10.12 3.21 3.71
C ARG A 46 9.37 4.45 3.25
N VAL A 47 8.09 4.52 3.61
CA VAL A 47 7.34 5.77 3.60
C VAL A 47 7.40 6.38 5.00
N THR A 48 7.76 7.66 5.08
CA THR A 48 7.68 8.43 6.32
C THR A 48 6.54 9.42 6.22
N PHE A 49 5.78 9.58 7.29
CA PHE A 49 4.71 10.57 7.37
C PHE A 49 5.23 11.84 8.01
N ALA A 50 4.61 12.98 7.69
CA ALA A 50 5.04 14.25 8.25
C ALA A 50 4.77 14.26 9.76
N SER A 51 5.78 14.60 10.54
CA SER A 51 5.76 14.55 12.02
C SER A 51 4.72 15.47 12.66
N ASP A 52 4.29 16.53 11.96
CA ASP A 52 3.24 17.44 12.40
C ASP A 52 1.82 16.85 12.28
N VAL A 53 1.70 15.65 11.72
CA VAL A 53 0.46 14.86 11.62
C VAL A 53 0.36 13.82 12.73
N GLY A 54 1.33 13.80 13.66
CA GLY A 54 1.37 12.85 14.76
C GLY A 54 0.07 12.79 15.55
N LEU A 55 -0.32 11.59 15.97
CA LEU A 55 -1.55 11.33 16.71
C LEU A 55 -1.63 12.14 18.02
N GLY A 56 -0.49 12.51 18.61
CA GLY A 56 -0.41 13.28 19.84
C GLY A 56 -1.01 14.69 19.82
N ARG A 57 -1.39 15.20 18.64
CA ARG A 57 -2.11 16.48 18.52
C ARG A 57 -3.61 16.39 18.80
N PHE A 58 -4.15 15.18 18.84
CA PHE A 58 -5.56 14.97 19.10
C PHE A 58 -5.80 14.72 20.60
N PRO A 59 -6.89 15.25 21.18
CA PRO A 59 -7.23 14.92 22.56
C PRO A 59 -7.42 13.43 22.76
N ALA A 60 -6.88 12.89 23.85
CA ALA A 60 -7.06 11.48 24.17
C ALA A 60 -8.55 11.11 24.23
N GLY A 61 -8.92 9.97 23.64
CA GLY A 61 -10.29 9.48 23.60
C GLY A 61 -11.23 10.23 22.66
N SER A 62 -10.75 11.20 21.89
CA SER A 62 -11.59 11.94 20.94
C SER A 62 -11.90 11.12 19.67
N ASP A 63 -13.06 11.37 19.05
CA ASP A 63 -13.40 10.77 17.74
C ASP A 63 -12.40 11.18 16.66
N ALA A 64 -11.81 12.35 16.76
CA ALA A 64 -10.78 12.82 15.84
C ALA A 64 -9.51 11.96 15.95
N LEU A 65 -9.10 11.58 17.17
CA LEU A 65 -7.99 10.65 17.37
C LEU A 65 -8.31 9.28 16.80
N ARG A 66 -9.49 8.73 17.08
CA ARG A 66 -9.93 7.44 16.55
C ARG A 66 -9.91 7.41 15.03
N LEU A 67 -10.46 8.45 14.39
CA LEU A 67 -10.47 8.57 12.93
C LEU A 67 -9.05 8.69 12.35
N ALA A 68 -8.14 9.40 13.03
CA ALA A 68 -6.75 9.51 12.60
C ALA A 68 -6.03 8.16 12.67
N ILE A 69 -6.22 7.41 13.75
CA ILE A 69 -5.69 6.05 13.95
C ILE A 69 -6.23 5.10 12.88
N GLU A 70 -7.55 5.12 12.63
CA GLU A 70 -8.15 4.29 11.61
C GLU A 70 -7.54 4.55 10.22
N ARG A 71 -7.34 5.81 9.86
CA ARG A 71 -6.68 6.16 8.59
C ARG A 71 -5.25 5.65 8.52
N GLU A 72 -4.49 5.80 9.60
CA GLU A 72 -3.11 5.34 9.67
C GLU A 72 -3.02 3.81 9.56
N MET A 73 -3.89 3.07 10.24
CA MET A 73 -3.98 1.62 10.11
C MET A 73 -4.30 1.20 8.67
N VAL A 74 -5.25 1.85 8.01
CA VAL A 74 -5.57 1.59 6.59
C VAL A 74 -4.35 1.83 5.71
N VAL A 75 -3.59 2.91 5.96
CA VAL A 75 -2.36 3.21 5.22
C VAL A 75 -1.30 2.13 5.44
N LEU A 76 -1.12 1.67 6.69
CA LEU A 76 -0.15 0.61 7.02
C LEU A 76 -0.50 -0.74 6.37
N HIS A 77 -1.77 -1.07 6.24
CA HIS A 77 -2.19 -2.27 5.50
C HIS A 77 -2.06 -2.14 3.98
N ALA A 78 -2.15 -0.90 3.44
CA ALA A 78 -2.25 -0.69 2.00
C ALA A 78 -0.99 -1.13 1.23
N GLY A 79 0.20 -1.07 1.82
CA GLY A 79 1.43 -1.58 1.21
C GLY A 79 1.35 -3.09 0.97
N LEU A 80 1.00 -3.84 2.00
CA LEU A 80 0.84 -5.29 1.90
C LEU A 80 -0.27 -5.69 0.93
N VAL A 81 -1.40 -4.98 0.96
CA VAL A 81 -2.52 -5.23 0.04
C VAL A 81 -2.11 -4.97 -1.41
N ALA A 82 -1.38 -3.87 -1.67
CA ALA A 82 -0.86 -3.58 -3.00
C ALA A 82 0.12 -4.65 -3.48
N GLN A 83 1.02 -5.09 -2.60
CA GLN A 83 1.96 -6.16 -2.90
C GLN A 83 1.25 -7.50 -3.16
N LYS A 84 0.26 -7.88 -2.36
CA LYS A 84 -0.57 -9.09 -2.57
C LYS A 84 -1.31 -9.02 -3.91
N ARG A 85 -1.84 -7.86 -4.29
CA ARG A 85 -2.48 -7.66 -5.58
C ARG A 85 -1.50 -7.79 -6.74
N PHE A 86 -0.29 -7.28 -6.58
CA PHE A 86 0.76 -7.33 -7.60
C PHE A 86 1.36 -8.71 -7.75
N HIS A 87 1.55 -9.42 -6.62
CA HIS A 87 2.26 -10.71 -6.59
C HIS A 87 1.57 -11.71 -5.65
N TYR A 88 0.49 -12.28 -6.14
CA TYR A 88 -0.38 -13.17 -5.37
C TYR A 88 0.34 -14.37 -4.74
N GLU A 89 1.27 -15.00 -5.44
CA GLU A 89 1.89 -16.26 -4.98
C GLU A 89 3.08 -16.12 -4.04
N GLY A 90 3.64 -14.93 -3.88
CA GLY A 90 4.91 -14.73 -3.15
C GLY A 90 4.78 -13.98 -1.84
N ALA A 91 3.74 -13.18 -1.69
CA ALA A 91 3.61 -12.24 -0.58
C ALA A 91 3.11 -12.90 0.72
N CYS A 92 2.68 -14.14 0.69
CA CYS A 92 2.03 -14.82 1.82
C CYS A 92 2.96 -15.13 3.02
N GLY A 93 4.14 -14.56 3.08
CA GLY A 93 5.07 -14.81 4.19
C GLY A 93 5.90 -13.62 4.64
N LEU A 94 5.77 -12.49 3.95
CA LEU A 94 6.62 -11.33 4.19
C LEU A 94 5.77 -10.06 4.43
N VAL A 95 4.95 -10.08 5.48
CA VAL A 95 4.56 -8.82 6.11
C VAL A 95 5.86 -8.22 6.63
N PRO A 96 6.31 -7.06 6.16
CA PRO A 96 7.43 -6.40 6.80
C PRO A 96 7.10 -6.29 8.29
N ARG A 97 7.99 -6.81 9.12
CA ARG A 97 7.82 -6.78 10.58
C ARG A 97 7.52 -5.36 11.07
N THR A 98 8.11 -4.38 10.40
CA THR A 98 7.92 -2.95 10.65
C THR A 98 6.48 -2.48 10.48
N ASP A 99 5.74 -2.98 9.47
CA ASP A 99 4.35 -2.56 9.25
C ASP A 99 3.43 -3.16 10.31
N TYR A 100 3.63 -4.44 10.65
CA TYR A 100 2.88 -5.08 11.73
C TYR A 100 3.12 -4.41 13.08
N GLU A 101 4.40 -4.11 13.40
CA GLU A 101 4.77 -3.37 14.60
C GLU A 101 4.14 -1.96 14.60
N GLY A 102 4.09 -1.31 13.44
CA GLY A 102 3.42 -0.02 13.24
C GLY A 102 1.93 -0.08 13.51
N ILE A 103 1.24 -1.08 12.95
CA ILE A 103 -0.20 -1.29 13.16
C ILE A 103 -0.50 -1.48 14.64
N LEU A 104 0.23 -2.37 15.30
CA LEU A 104 0.06 -2.64 16.73
C LEU A 104 0.35 -1.39 17.58
N ALA A 105 1.46 -0.70 17.31
CA ALA A 105 1.83 0.52 18.03
C ALA A 105 0.80 1.64 17.86
N THR A 106 0.20 1.74 16.67
CA THR A 106 -0.84 2.74 16.36
C THR A 106 -2.13 2.41 17.13
N ALA A 107 -2.57 1.16 17.11
CA ALA A 107 -3.79 0.73 17.77
C ALA A 107 -3.69 0.84 19.31
N LEU A 108 -2.53 0.50 19.89
CA LEU A 108 -2.26 0.57 21.34
C LEU A 108 -2.38 1.99 21.94
N GLN A 109 -2.45 3.03 21.11
CA GLN A 109 -2.67 4.40 21.60
C GLN A 109 -4.10 4.65 22.11
N VAL A 110 -5.07 3.82 21.72
CA VAL A 110 -6.48 4.00 22.08
C VAL A 110 -7.16 2.72 22.58
N GLU A 111 -6.54 1.56 22.37
CA GLU A 111 -7.09 0.27 22.76
C GLU A 111 -5.99 -0.62 23.34
N THR A 112 -6.32 -1.36 24.40
CA THR A 112 -5.40 -2.28 25.07
C THR A 112 -5.85 -3.74 25.02
N ASP A 113 -7.11 -3.98 24.65
CA ASP A 113 -7.60 -5.34 24.42
C ASP A 113 -7.11 -5.82 23.04
N LEU A 114 -6.20 -6.79 23.07
CA LEU A 114 -5.58 -7.33 21.84
C LEU A 114 -6.61 -7.94 20.89
N ARG A 115 -7.71 -8.48 21.40
CA ARG A 115 -8.79 -9.02 20.56
C ARG A 115 -9.48 -7.91 19.77
N LEU A 116 -9.73 -6.76 20.41
CA LEU A 116 -10.33 -5.61 19.73
C LEU A 116 -9.34 -4.98 18.74
N ILE A 117 -8.05 -5.00 19.05
CA ILE A 117 -6.99 -4.58 18.11
C ILE A 117 -6.97 -5.46 16.87
N ASP A 118 -7.09 -6.78 17.02
CA ASP A 118 -7.16 -7.70 15.88
C ASP A 118 -8.40 -7.44 15.02
N GLU A 119 -9.58 -7.26 15.62
CA GLU A 119 -10.81 -6.91 14.89
C GLU A 119 -10.68 -5.57 14.13
N TRP A 120 -10.02 -4.57 14.74
CA TRP A 120 -9.73 -3.30 14.08
C TRP A 120 -8.73 -3.45 12.94
N SER A 121 -7.71 -4.27 13.12
CA SER A 121 -6.70 -4.57 12.10
C SER A 121 -7.35 -5.22 10.88
N ASP A 122 -8.20 -6.23 11.09
CA ASP A 122 -8.94 -6.89 10.01
C ASP A 122 -9.84 -5.91 9.25
N TYR A 123 -10.56 -5.05 9.99
CA TYR A 123 -11.38 -4.00 9.37
C TYR A 123 -10.56 -3.00 8.56
N ALA A 124 -9.40 -2.59 9.07
CA ALA A 124 -8.49 -1.70 8.37
C ALA A 124 -7.90 -2.36 7.10
N GLU A 125 -7.56 -3.65 7.15
CA GLU A 125 -7.11 -4.41 5.97
C GLU A 125 -8.21 -4.47 4.89
N GLU A 126 -9.46 -4.76 5.25
CA GLU A 126 -10.58 -4.77 4.31
C GLU A 126 -10.80 -3.38 3.66
N ARG A 127 -10.67 -2.31 4.42
CA ARG A 127 -10.75 -0.94 3.88
C ARG A 127 -9.59 -0.61 2.97
N ALA A 128 -8.37 -1.01 3.34
CA ALA A 128 -7.19 -0.87 2.48
C ALA A 128 -7.39 -1.63 1.16
N ARG A 129 -7.93 -2.85 1.22
CA ARG A 129 -8.27 -3.66 0.06
C ARG A 129 -9.28 -2.97 -0.84
N ALA A 130 -10.38 -2.51 -0.26
CA ALA A 130 -11.41 -1.78 -1.01
C ALA A 130 -10.86 -0.52 -1.70
N LEU A 131 -9.91 0.18 -1.07
CA LEU A 131 -9.26 1.37 -1.62
C LEU A 131 -8.29 1.01 -2.75
N ILE A 132 -7.39 0.04 -2.53
CA ILE A 132 -6.36 -0.36 -3.50
C ILE A 132 -6.98 -1.02 -4.74
N GLU A 133 -8.12 -1.69 -4.60
CA GLU A 133 -8.82 -2.32 -5.71
C GLU A 133 -9.53 -1.34 -6.64
N LEU A 134 -9.74 -0.09 -6.24
CA LEU A 134 -10.30 0.92 -7.13
C LEU A 134 -9.36 1.13 -8.33
N PRO A 135 -9.87 1.09 -9.58
CA PRO A 135 -9.02 1.21 -10.77
C PRO A 135 -8.18 2.49 -10.80
N GLN A 136 -8.74 3.61 -10.31
CA GLN A 136 -8.02 4.88 -10.24
C GLN A 136 -6.89 4.85 -9.20
N THR A 137 -7.11 4.22 -8.05
CA THR A 137 -6.10 4.07 -6.99
C THR A 137 -4.98 3.17 -7.47
N TRP A 138 -5.33 2.01 -8.06
CA TRP A 138 -4.34 1.08 -8.61
C TRP A 138 -3.44 1.72 -9.65
N ARG A 139 -4.00 2.47 -10.59
CA ARG A 139 -3.20 3.20 -11.59
C ARG A 139 -2.22 4.19 -10.97
N ARG A 140 -2.58 4.83 -9.87
CA ARG A 140 -1.66 5.69 -9.11
C ARG A 140 -0.54 4.87 -8.47
N VAL A 141 -0.86 3.70 -7.91
CA VAL A 141 0.15 2.77 -7.36
C VAL A 141 1.14 2.34 -8.44
N GLU A 142 0.66 1.89 -9.59
CA GLU A 142 1.50 1.50 -10.73
C GLU A 142 2.41 2.65 -11.20
N ALA A 143 1.82 3.84 -11.40
CA ALA A 143 2.56 5.00 -11.86
C ALA A 143 3.63 5.44 -10.84
N LEU A 144 3.30 5.44 -9.54
CA LEU A 144 4.24 5.82 -8.49
C LEU A 144 5.35 4.77 -8.33
N ALA A 145 5.04 3.48 -8.43
CA ALA A 145 6.05 2.42 -8.39
C ALA A 145 7.08 2.57 -9.53
N VAL A 146 6.62 2.92 -10.74
CA VAL A 146 7.50 3.22 -11.88
C VAL A 146 8.34 4.47 -11.63
N GLU A 147 7.75 5.52 -11.05
CA GLU A 147 8.50 6.74 -10.72
C GLU A 147 9.55 6.48 -9.64
N LEU A 148 9.24 5.70 -8.62
CA LEU A 148 10.20 5.30 -7.57
C LEU A 148 11.36 4.46 -8.13
N ALA A 149 11.14 3.71 -9.21
CA ALA A 149 12.23 3.01 -9.91
C ALA A 149 13.22 3.99 -10.57
N ARG A 150 12.74 5.16 -10.99
CA ARG A 150 13.57 6.24 -11.57
C ARG A 150 14.20 7.12 -10.48
N ARG A 151 13.41 7.46 -9.47
CA ARG A 151 13.74 8.39 -8.40
C ARG A 151 13.43 7.72 -7.06
N PRO A 152 14.39 6.97 -6.46
CA PRO A 152 14.12 6.18 -5.25
C PRO A 152 13.90 7.01 -3.98
N VAL A 153 14.02 8.32 -4.08
CA VAL A 153 13.68 9.27 -3.02
C VAL A 153 12.74 10.32 -3.59
N LEU A 154 11.56 10.44 -2.96
CA LEU A 154 10.58 11.47 -3.27
C LEU A 154 10.11 12.11 -1.96
N HIS A 155 10.13 13.44 -1.90
CA HIS A 155 9.58 14.19 -0.77
C HIS A 155 8.06 14.38 -0.91
N GLY A 156 7.35 14.56 0.21
CA GLY A 156 5.88 14.60 0.24
C GLY A 156 5.26 15.54 -0.78
N LYS A 157 5.78 16.76 -0.93
CA LYS A 157 5.28 17.71 -1.96
C LYS A 157 5.47 17.21 -3.39
N GLU A 158 6.53 16.45 -3.66
CA GLU A 158 6.78 15.86 -4.98
C GLU A 158 5.82 14.69 -5.23
N VAL A 159 5.56 13.90 -4.18
CA VAL A 159 4.55 12.82 -4.23
C VAL A 159 3.16 13.39 -4.50
N ASP A 160 2.76 14.45 -3.78
CA ASP A 160 1.47 15.12 -3.97
C ASP A 160 1.32 15.64 -5.41
N ALA A 161 2.33 16.36 -5.91
CA ALA A 161 2.33 16.90 -7.26
C ALA A 161 2.28 15.78 -8.32
N PHE A 162 3.03 14.71 -8.11
CA PHE A 162 3.05 13.56 -9.01
C PHE A 162 1.68 12.88 -9.06
N LEU A 163 1.10 12.53 -7.91
CA LEU A 163 -0.18 11.81 -7.83
C LEU A 163 -1.36 12.65 -8.35
N ALA A 164 -1.35 13.95 -8.11
CA ALA A 164 -2.33 14.87 -8.69
C ALA A 164 -2.26 14.94 -10.22
N GLY A 165 -1.07 14.77 -10.81
CA GLY A 165 -0.83 14.74 -12.25
C GLY A 165 -1.18 13.42 -12.94
N VAL A 166 -1.37 12.33 -12.22
CA VAL A 166 -1.69 11.02 -12.79
C VAL A 166 -3.09 11.05 -13.43
N ARG A 167 -3.12 10.94 -14.75
CA ARG A 167 -4.40 10.90 -15.51
C ARG A 167 -5.08 9.56 -15.26
N VAL A 168 -6.24 9.62 -14.62
CA VAL A 168 -7.12 8.48 -14.45
C VAL A 168 -8.31 8.64 -15.39
N PRO A 169 -8.56 7.71 -16.31
CA PRO A 169 -9.73 7.76 -17.17
C PRO A 169 -11.00 7.78 -16.32
N ARG A 170 -11.86 8.76 -16.55
CA ARG A 170 -13.22 8.77 -15.99
C ARG A 170 -14.06 7.71 -16.69
N THR A 171 -13.97 6.46 -16.29
CA THR A 171 -14.88 5.44 -16.79
C THR A 171 -16.12 5.43 -15.93
N ALA A 172 -17.26 5.74 -16.53
CA ALA A 172 -18.58 5.68 -15.87
C ALA A 172 -18.89 4.30 -15.26
N ASN A 173 -18.11 3.29 -15.62
CA ASN A 173 -18.29 1.89 -15.22
C ASN A 173 -17.29 1.39 -14.18
N ALA A 174 -16.46 2.24 -13.56
CA ALA A 174 -15.48 1.80 -12.56
C ALA A 174 -16.12 1.00 -11.41
N ARG A 175 -17.32 1.42 -10.94
CA ARG A 175 -18.09 0.68 -9.91
C ARG A 175 -18.63 -0.66 -10.42
N LEU A 176 -18.97 -0.77 -11.69
CA LEU A 176 -19.46 -2.02 -12.29
C LEU A 176 -18.30 -3.00 -12.55
N ALA A 177 -17.17 -2.48 -13.00
CA ALA A 177 -15.94 -3.27 -13.14
C ALA A 177 -15.47 -3.80 -11.79
N TYR A 178 -15.51 -2.98 -10.73
CA TYR A 178 -15.22 -3.37 -9.37
C TYR A 178 -16.15 -4.52 -8.90
N ARG A 179 -17.47 -4.37 -9.01
CA ARG A 179 -18.42 -5.42 -8.61
C ARG A 179 -18.26 -6.72 -9.39
N ARG A 180 -17.95 -6.64 -10.69
CA ARG A 180 -17.68 -7.83 -11.54
C ARG A 180 -16.38 -8.53 -11.13
N ARG A 181 -15.37 -7.77 -10.75
CA ARG A 181 -14.09 -8.30 -10.28
C ARG A 181 -14.27 -8.96 -8.92
N GLU A 182 -14.92 -8.31 -7.96
CA GLU A 182 -15.27 -8.85 -6.66
C GLU A 182 -16.05 -10.18 -6.75
N ALA A 183 -17.02 -10.27 -7.67
CA ALA A 183 -17.76 -11.50 -7.92
C ALA A 183 -16.87 -12.60 -8.52
N LYS A 184 -15.87 -12.24 -9.35
CA LYS A 184 -14.93 -13.17 -9.96
C LYS A 184 -13.88 -13.66 -8.97
N GLU A 185 -13.43 -12.81 -8.06
CA GLU A 185 -12.41 -13.09 -7.05
C GLU A 185 -12.91 -13.92 -5.87
N ARG A 186 -14.20 -13.84 -5.52
CA ARG A 186 -14.81 -14.81 -4.57
C ARG A 186 -14.73 -16.25 -5.03
N TYR A 187 -14.59 -16.50 -6.34
CA TYR A 187 -14.53 -17.84 -6.92
C TYR A 187 -13.14 -18.27 -7.40
N CYS A 188 -12.27 -17.32 -7.66
CA CYS A 188 -10.92 -17.60 -8.12
C CYS A 188 -9.97 -16.63 -7.44
N LEU A 189 -9.27 -17.10 -6.44
CA LEU A 189 -8.00 -16.55 -5.98
C LEU A 189 -6.94 -16.63 -7.12
N SER A 190 -7.35 -16.40 -8.34
CA SER A 190 -6.49 -16.52 -9.50
C SER A 190 -5.86 -15.17 -9.80
N HIS A 191 -4.59 -15.20 -9.64
CA HIS A 191 -3.57 -14.37 -10.26
C HIS A 191 -4.05 -13.74 -11.57
N ASN A 192 -3.97 -12.42 -11.68
CA ASN A 192 -4.11 -11.75 -12.96
C ASN A 192 -2.72 -11.33 -13.48
N PRO A 193 -2.04 -12.21 -14.28
CA PRO A 193 -0.72 -11.88 -14.84
C PRO A 193 -0.76 -10.64 -15.74
N GLU A 194 -1.94 -10.26 -16.25
CA GLU A 194 -2.13 -9.12 -17.14
C GLU A 194 -1.86 -7.77 -16.46
N ASP A 195 -2.07 -7.68 -15.13
CA ASP A 195 -1.80 -6.44 -14.38
C ASP A 195 -0.31 -6.31 -14.01
N ARG A 196 0.41 -7.42 -13.89
CA ARG A 196 1.79 -7.46 -13.41
C ARG A 196 2.82 -7.18 -14.49
N GLU A 197 2.74 -7.87 -15.62
CA GLU A 197 3.72 -7.76 -16.70
C GLU A 197 3.95 -6.33 -17.21
N PRO A 198 2.90 -5.49 -17.43
CA PRO A 198 3.11 -4.11 -17.84
C PRO A 198 3.89 -3.29 -16.81
N VAL A 199 3.62 -3.48 -15.53
CA VAL A 199 4.29 -2.75 -14.44
C VAL A 199 5.74 -3.21 -14.31
N GLU A 200 6.01 -4.50 -14.33
CA GLU A 200 7.38 -5.04 -14.30
C GLU A 200 8.21 -4.55 -15.49
N ARG A 201 7.64 -4.54 -16.70
CA ARG A 201 8.30 -4.00 -17.91
C ARG A 201 8.59 -2.52 -17.77
N ALA A 202 7.64 -1.72 -17.25
CA ALA A 202 7.82 -0.28 -17.04
C ALA A 202 8.89 0.01 -15.98
N ILE A 203 8.93 -0.75 -14.88
CA ILE A 203 9.97 -0.67 -13.85
C ILE A 203 11.35 -1.01 -14.44
N ALA A 204 11.43 -2.11 -15.21
CA ALA A 204 12.66 -2.53 -15.84
C ALA A 204 13.17 -1.49 -16.88
N ALA A 205 12.28 -0.88 -17.65
CA ALA A 205 12.60 0.19 -18.58
C ALA A 205 13.10 1.45 -17.87
N ALA A 206 12.42 1.86 -16.79
CA ALA A 206 12.77 3.01 -15.98
C ALA A 206 14.17 2.91 -15.36
N ARG A 207 14.62 1.69 -15.04
CA ARG A 207 15.97 1.44 -14.51
C ARG A 207 17.08 1.50 -15.55
N ARG A 208 16.79 1.21 -16.83
CA ARG A 208 17.78 1.26 -17.93
C ARG A 208 18.09 2.68 -18.37
N THR A 209 17.28 3.65 -18.03
CA THR A 209 17.48 5.07 -18.35
C THR A 209 18.24 5.84 -17.27
N ARG A 210 18.83 5.15 -16.32
CA ARG A 210 19.80 5.63 -15.31
C ARG A 210 21.22 5.23 -15.66
#